data_ed62fe469dab2ba91601e159cc0ed93c
#
_entry.id   ed62fe469dab2ba91601e159cc0ed93c
#
_cell.length_a   1.000
_cell.length_b   1.000
_cell.length_c   1.000
_cell.angle_alpha   90.00
_cell.angle_beta   90.00
_cell.angle_gamma   90.00
#
_symmetry.space_group_name_H-M   'P 1'
#
loop_
_entity.id
_entity.type
_entity.pdbx_description
1 polymer ?
#
loop_
_entity_poly.entity_id
_entity_poly.type
_entity_poly.pdbx_seq_one_letter_code
_entity_poly.pdbx_strand_id
1 'polypeptide(L)'
;MTERQNRVLHIVMAGILLVSMFLAAREGAIYVNSMQIKNNERRCIVIDAGHGGFDPGKVGVNGQLEKDINLEIAGRLKQFLQAEGIEVVMTRQGENGLYDEDASNKKVQDMKRRLEIIEKADPALVVSIHQNSYHEEYVKGAQVFYYATSTNSRVLAEMLQEQLRRLDPQNKREAKGNDSYFLLKKTAKPIVIVECGFLSNREEAEKLKTSLYQEKLAWNIHMGIMKYLNTAVAENNV
;
A
#
# COMPACT_ATOMS: atom_id res chain seq x y z
N MET A 1 1.77 65.28 15.13
CA MET A 1 2.40 64.13 15.82
C MET A 1 3.90 64.31 15.82
N THR A 2 4.57 64.07 16.94
CA THR A 2 6.03 64.14 17.00
C THR A 2 6.65 62.90 16.36
N GLU A 3 7.89 63.00 15.86
CA GLU A 3 8.59 61.82 15.30
C GLU A 3 8.63 60.62 16.24
N ARG A 4 8.69 60.85 17.53
CA ARG A 4 8.66 59.83 18.57
C ARG A 4 7.28 59.10 18.61
N GLN A 5 6.18 59.83 18.45
CA GLN A 5 4.83 59.29 18.40
C GLN A 5 4.62 58.44 17.15
N ASN A 6 5.16 58.84 16.01
CA ASN A 6 5.10 58.05 14.77
C ASN A 6 5.89 56.73 14.87
N ARG A 7 7.12 56.78 15.47
CA ARG A 7 7.90 55.55 15.70
C ARG A 7 7.15 54.55 16.61
N VAL A 8 6.57 55.03 17.70
CA VAL A 8 5.81 54.19 18.62
C VAL A 8 4.61 53.58 17.90
N LEU A 9 3.87 54.36 17.11
CA LEU A 9 2.75 53.89 16.33
C LEU A 9 3.16 52.77 15.34
N HIS A 10 4.25 52.94 14.61
CA HIS A 10 4.77 51.94 13.67
C HIS A 10 5.18 50.64 14.37
N ILE A 11 5.82 50.74 15.57
CA ILE A 11 6.19 49.54 16.35
C ILE A 11 4.95 48.81 16.84
N VAL A 12 3.94 49.54 17.33
CA VAL A 12 2.69 48.94 17.77
C VAL A 12 1.95 48.27 16.60
N MET A 13 1.86 48.95 15.46
CA MET A 13 1.24 48.37 14.24
C MET A 13 1.98 47.12 13.74
N ALA A 14 3.33 47.15 13.73
CA ALA A 14 4.12 46.00 13.37
C ALA A 14 3.90 44.81 14.34
N GLY A 15 3.81 45.10 15.65
CA GLY A 15 3.49 44.08 16.66
C GLY A 15 2.10 43.45 16.47
N ILE A 16 1.07 44.27 16.21
CA ILE A 16 -0.28 43.79 15.93
C ILE A 16 -0.28 42.93 14.66
N LEU A 17 0.44 43.34 13.62
CA LEU A 17 0.51 42.62 12.36
C LEU A 17 1.23 41.26 12.50
N LEU A 18 2.28 41.17 13.28
CA LEU A 18 2.98 39.94 13.60
C LEU A 18 2.09 38.97 14.41
N VAL A 19 1.39 39.51 15.42
CA VAL A 19 0.45 38.66 16.23
C VAL A 19 -0.70 38.14 15.36
N SER A 20 -1.29 38.99 14.50
CA SER A 20 -2.36 38.55 13.62
C SER A 20 -1.89 37.52 12.58
N MET A 21 -0.70 37.66 12.01
CA MET A 21 -0.12 36.63 11.12
C MET A 21 0.16 35.33 11.85
N PHE A 22 0.69 35.39 13.08
CA PHE A 22 0.89 34.16 13.89
C PHE A 22 -0.42 33.44 14.21
N LEU A 23 -1.47 34.19 14.60
CA LEU A 23 -2.78 33.61 14.87
C LEU A 23 -3.40 33.00 13.61
N ALA A 24 -3.33 33.67 12.47
CA ALA A 24 -3.82 33.14 11.19
C ALA A 24 -3.05 31.86 10.75
N ALA A 25 -1.73 31.85 10.92
CA ALA A 25 -0.91 30.66 10.64
C ALA A 25 -1.26 29.48 11.58
N ARG A 26 -1.48 29.77 12.86
CA ARG A 26 -1.90 28.77 13.85
C ARG A 26 -3.27 28.17 13.51
N GLU A 27 -4.25 29.01 13.22
CA GLU A 27 -5.61 28.54 12.83
C GLU A 27 -5.56 27.73 11.53
N GLY A 28 -4.78 28.18 10.53
CA GLY A 28 -4.55 27.46 9.29
C GLY A 28 -3.91 26.08 9.53
N ALA A 29 -2.91 26.00 10.41
CA ALA A 29 -2.27 24.73 10.79
C ALA A 29 -3.23 23.78 11.51
N ILE A 30 -4.08 24.29 12.44
CA ILE A 30 -5.12 23.51 13.14
C ILE A 30 -6.15 23.01 12.15
N TYR A 31 -6.60 23.84 11.22
CA TYR A 31 -7.57 23.47 10.19
C TYR A 31 -7.05 22.35 9.27
N VAL A 32 -5.82 22.50 8.75
CA VAL A 32 -5.17 21.48 7.91
C VAL A 32 -5.00 20.18 8.68
N ASN A 33 -4.55 20.24 9.95
CA ASN A 33 -4.38 19.05 10.77
C ASN A 33 -5.72 18.36 11.07
N SER A 34 -6.78 19.12 11.36
CA SER A 34 -8.12 18.56 11.57
C SER A 34 -8.71 17.91 10.32
N MET A 35 -8.45 18.46 9.14
CA MET A 35 -8.81 17.83 7.86
C MET A 35 -8.05 16.54 7.61
N GLN A 36 -6.75 16.50 7.90
CA GLN A 36 -5.96 15.27 7.78
C GLN A 36 -6.43 14.18 8.75
N ILE A 37 -6.71 14.53 10.00
CA ILE A 37 -7.25 13.59 10.99
C ILE A 37 -8.61 13.04 10.55
N LYS A 38 -9.53 13.89 10.12
CA LYS A 38 -10.87 13.49 9.67
C LYS A 38 -10.84 12.63 8.40
N ASN A 39 -9.85 12.83 7.53
CA ASN A 39 -9.62 11.99 6.35
C ASN A 39 -8.96 10.65 6.69
N ASN A 40 -8.12 10.60 7.74
CA ASN A 40 -7.42 9.39 8.16
C ASN A 40 -8.29 8.48 9.06
N GLU A 41 -9.20 9.03 9.86
CA GLU A 41 -10.08 8.24 10.73
C GLU A 41 -11.00 7.23 10.00
N ARG A 42 -11.06 7.29 8.65
CA ARG A 42 -11.90 6.40 7.82
C ARG A 42 -11.10 5.48 6.91
N ARG A 43 -9.79 5.41 7.03
CA ARG A 43 -8.96 4.65 6.08
C ARG A 43 -8.29 3.47 6.74
N CYS A 44 -9.02 2.38 6.86
CA CYS A 44 -8.42 1.08 7.08
C CYS A 44 -7.94 0.52 5.74
N ILE A 45 -6.73 0.01 5.69
CA ILE A 45 -6.16 -0.73 4.55
C ILE A 45 -5.87 -2.15 5.00
N VAL A 46 -6.29 -3.13 4.20
CA VAL A 46 -5.88 -4.50 4.42
C VAL A 46 -4.67 -4.82 3.55
N ILE A 47 -3.62 -5.34 4.18
CA ILE A 47 -2.47 -5.93 3.50
C ILE A 47 -2.57 -7.45 3.65
N ASP A 48 -2.67 -8.13 2.52
CA ASP A 48 -2.65 -9.58 2.47
C ASP A 48 -1.24 -10.05 2.10
N ALA A 49 -0.56 -10.74 3.02
CA ALA A 49 0.70 -11.41 2.73
C ALA A 49 0.40 -12.80 2.19
N GLY A 50 0.53 -12.99 0.88
CA GLY A 50 0.19 -14.24 0.19
C GLY A 50 0.89 -15.47 0.77
N HIS A 51 0.23 -16.64 0.69
CA HIS A 51 0.73 -17.92 1.22
C HIS A 51 0.90 -17.92 2.74
N GLY A 52 1.60 -18.93 3.29
CA GLY A 52 1.87 -19.07 4.73
C GLY A 52 1.71 -20.50 5.24
N GLY A 53 2.38 -20.82 6.32
CA GLY A 53 2.37 -22.14 6.93
C GLY A 53 2.87 -23.22 5.97
N PHE A 54 2.05 -24.24 5.70
CA PHE A 54 2.38 -25.35 4.81
C PHE A 54 2.46 -24.94 3.32
N ASP A 55 1.82 -23.83 2.92
CA ASP A 55 1.90 -23.30 1.55
C ASP A 55 3.09 -22.34 1.41
N PRO A 56 4.22 -22.79 0.86
CA PRO A 56 5.38 -21.94 0.67
C PRO A 56 5.22 -20.92 -0.45
N GLY A 57 4.17 -21.05 -1.29
CA GLY A 57 4.11 -20.38 -2.58
C GLY A 57 5.13 -20.93 -3.57
N LYS A 58 5.69 -20.08 -4.40
CA LYS A 58 6.80 -20.45 -5.30
C LYS A 58 8.12 -20.56 -4.54
N VAL A 59 8.93 -21.50 -4.93
CA VAL A 59 10.31 -21.63 -4.47
C VAL A 59 11.21 -20.99 -5.53
N GLY A 60 11.96 -19.99 -5.12
CA GLY A 60 12.87 -19.27 -6.00
C GLY A 60 14.04 -20.13 -6.46
N VAL A 61 14.65 -19.75 -7.58
CA VAL A 61 15.85 -20.43 -8.11
C VAL A 61 17.04 -20.38 -7.13
N ASN A 62 16.98 -19.51 -6.14
CA ASN A 62 17.94 -19.34 -5.03
C ASN A 62 17.47 -20.01 -3.71
N GLY A 63 16.38 -20.80 -3.74
CA GLY A 63 15.83 -21.51 -2.60
C GLY A 63 14.95 -20.67 -1.66
N GLN A 64 14.71 -19.40 -1.95
CA GLN A 64 13.84 -18.55 -1.14
C GLN A 64 12.36 -18.94 -1.31
N LEU A 65 11.59 -18.85 -0.22
CA LEU A 65 10.17 -19.13 -0.25
C LEU A 65 9.37 -17.84 -0.48
N GLU A 66 8.40 -17.89 -1.38
CA GLU A 66 7.52 -16.76 -1.67
C GLU A 66 6.84 -16.22 -0.41
N LYS A 67 6.32 -17.11 0.44
CA LYS A 67 5.62 -16.72 1.69
C LYS A 67 6.44 -15.81 2.59
N ASP A 68 7.77 -16.03 2.66
CA ASP A 68 8.66 -15.27 3.55
C ASP A 68 8.91 -13.88 2.98
N ILE A 69 9.19 -13.79 1.68
CA ILE A 69 9.36 -12.51 0.98
C ILE A 69 8.08 -11.68 1.03
N ASN A 70 6.92 -12.32 0.85
CA ASN A 70 5.61 -11.65 0.93
C ASN A 70 5.39 -11.02 2.31
N LEU A 71 5.72 -11.75 3.39
CA LEU A 71 5.58 -11.27 4.76
C LEU A 71 6.51 -10.09 5.05
N GLU A 72 7.76 -10.16 4.61
CA GLU A 72 8.75 -9.11 4.77
C GLU A 72 8.33 -7.80 4.07
N ILE A 73 7.92 -7.87 2.80
CA ILE A 73 7.44 -6.70 2.05
C ILE A 73 6.16 -6.14 2.68
N ALA A 74 5.21 -7.00 3.05
CA ALA A 74 3.95 -6.60 3.70
C ALA A 74 4.20 -5.90 5.04
N GLY A 75 5.15 -6.39 5.86
CA GLY A 75 5.54 -5.77 7.12
C GLY A 75 6.12 -4.37 6.95
N ARG A 76 6.97 -4.16 5.94
CA ARG A 76 7.53 -2.84 5.60
C ARG A 76 6.46 -1.88 5.09
N LEU A 77 5.57 -2.36 4.22
CA LEU A 77 4.44 -1.58 3.71
C LEU A 77 3.53 -1.11 4.86
N LYS A 78 3.24 -2.02 5.83
CA LYS A 78 2.49 -1.66 7.04
C LYS A 78 3.15 -0.50 7.79
N GLN A 79 4.48 -0.54 7.99
CA GLN A 79 5.20 0.53 8.69
C GLN A 79 5.06 1.88 7.98
N PHE A 80 5.20 1.94 6.66
CA PHE A 80 5.03 3.17 5.90
C PHE A 80 3.60 3.72 6.00
N LEU A 81 2.58 2.88 5.85
CA LEU A 81 1.19 3.31 5.95
C LEU A 81 0.82 3.79 7.37
N GLN A 82 1.31 3.09 8.40
CA GLN A 82 1.09 3.50 9.80
C GLN A 82 1.79 4.81 10.14
N ALA A 83 2.94 5.11 9.55
CA ALA A 83 3.62 6.40 9.70
C ALA A 83 2.78 7.58 9.16
N GLU A 84 1.90 7.34 8.18
CA GLU A 84 0.92 8.30 7.65
C GLU A 84 -0.39 8.34 8.47
N GLY A 85 -0.45 7.65 9.61
CA GLY A 85 -1.64 7.58 10.45
C GLY A 85 -2.78 6.71 9.90
N ILE A 86 -2.50 5.82 8.94
CA ILE A 86 -3.48 4.91 8.35
C ILE A 86 -3.60 3.66 9.22
N GLU A 87 -4.83 3.24 9.52
CA GLU A 87 -5.09 1.95 10.15
C GLU A 87 -4.75 0.81 9.17
N VAL A 88 -3.98 -0.17 9.63
CA VAL A 88 -3.58 -1.30 8.79
C VAL A 88 -3.92 -2.61 9.46
N VAL A 89 -4.73 -3.42 8.79
CA VAL A 89 -5.01 -4.80 9.14
C VAL A 89 -4.22 -5.71 8.21
N MET A 90 -3.47 -6.68 8.78
CA MET A 90 -2.79 -7.71 8.00
C MET A 90 -3.57 -9.02 8.10
N THR A 91 -3.68 -9.76 6.99
CA THR A 91 -4.30 -11.09 6.99
C THR A 91 -3.49 -12.07 7.84
N ARG A 92 -2.16 -12.00 7.80
CA ARG A 92 -1.25 -12.72 8.72
C ARG A 92 -0.06 -11.84 9.11
N GLN A 93 0.47 -12.08 10.30
CA GLN A 93 1.63 -11.35 10.84
C GLN A 93 2.80 -12.28 11.20
N GLY A 94 2.64 -13.58 10.99
CA GLY A 94 3.64 -14.61 11.26
C GLY A 94 3.77 -15.59 10.10
N GLU A 95 4.59 -16.61 10.31
CA GLU A 95 4.88 -17.63 9.31
C GLU A 95 3.69 -18.56 9.02
N ASN A 96 2.75 -18.69 9.98
CA ASN A 96 1.61 -19.59 9.89
C ASN A 96 0.60 -19.12 8.85
N GLY A 97 -0.13 -20.10 8.27
CA GLY A 97 -1.31 -19.84 7.48
C GLY A 97 -2.56 -19.70 8.35
N LEU A 98 -3.69 -19.37 7.73
CA LEU A 98 -4.96 -19.13 8.41
C LEU A 98 -5.87 -20.38 8.33
N TYR A 99 -5.40 -21.50 8.85
CA TYR A 99 -6.10 -22.77 8.85
C TYR A 99 -5.89 -23.51 10.17
N ASP A 100 -6.80 -24.42 10.49
CA ASP A 100 -6.65 -25.33 11.60
C ASP A 100 -5.81 -26.55 11.17
N GLU A 101 -5.03 -27.12 12.08
CA GLU A 101 -4.12 -28.22 11.73
C GLU A 101 -4.85 -29.48 11.26
N ASP A 102 -6.07 -29.72 11.74
CA ASP A 102 -6.96 -30.82 11.38
C ASP A 102 -7.89 -30.53 10.21
N ALA A 103 -7.78 -29.34 9.58
CA ALA A 103 -8.62 -28.98 8.45
C ALA A 103 -8.43 -29.94 7.28
N SER A 104 -9.54 -30.47 6.75
CA SER A 104 -9.57 -31.37 5.59
C SER A 104 -9.02 -30.72 4.30
N ASN A 105 -9.16 -29.40 4.17
CA ASN A 105 -8.60 -28.62 3.07
C ASN A 105 -8.05 -27.28 3.60
N LYS A 106 -6.81 -27.30 4.06
CA LYS A 106 -6.11 -26.16 4.64
C LYS A 106 -6.09 -24.94 3.70
N LYS A 107 -5.89 -25.17 2.39
CA LYS A 107 -5.83 -24.08 1.41
C LYS A 107 -7.16 -23.37 1.23
N VAL A 108 -8.24 -24.11 1.17
CA VAL A 108 -9.60 -23.52 1.06
C VAL A 108 -9.96 -22.77 2.33
N GLN A 109 -9.60 -23.30 3.50
CA GLN A 109 -9.85 -22.64 4.77
C GLN A 109 -9.04 -21.35 4.90
N ASP A 110 -7.75 -21.37 4.55
CA ASP A 110 -6.87 -20.20 4.53
C ASP A 110 -7.49 -19.09 3.68
N MET A 111 -7.88 -19.40 2.45
CA MET A 111 -8.46 -18.42 1.54
C MET A 111 -9.78 -17.84 2.03
N LYS A 112 -10.64 -18.65 2.67
CA LYS A 112 -11.88 -18.17 3.29
C LYS A 112 -11.60 -17.24 4.46
N ARG A 113 -10.68 -17.59 5.35
CA ARG A 113 -10.32 -16.76 6.50
C ARG A 113 -9.68 -15.42 6.09
N ARG A 114 -8.90 -15.39 5.00
CA ARG A 114 -8.42 -14.12 4.42
C ARG A 114 -9.58 -13.23 3.99
N LEU A 115 -10.55 -13.80 3.29
CA LEU A 115 -11.74 -13.06 2.88
C LEU A 115 -12.54 -12.54 4.07
N GLU A 116 -12.77 -13.36 5.11
CA GLU A 116 -13.46 -12.97 6.35
C GLU A 116 -12.74 -11.80 7.06
N ILE A 117 -11.40 -11.81 7.12
CA ILE A 117 -10.62 -10.71 7.68
C ILE A 117 -10.83 -9.42 6.87
N ILE A 118 -10.80 -9.52 5.54
CA ILE A 118 -11.02 -8.38 4.63
C ILE A 118 -12.43 -7.81 4.83
N GLU A 119 -13.45 -8.66 4.83
CA GLU A 119 -14.85 -8.25 5.01
C GLU A 119 -15.08 -7.60 6.37
N LYS A 120 -14.53 -8.19 7.44
CA LYS A 120 -14.65 -7.65 8.81
C LYS A 120 -13.96 -6.30 8.98
N ALA A 121 -12.84 -6.09 8.31
CA ALA A 121 -12.09 -4.84 8.39
C ALA A 121 -12.77 -3.70 7.62
N ASP A 122 -13.66 -4.01 6.68
CA ASP A 122 -14.36 -3.04 5.80
C ASP A 122 -13.41 -1.96 5.21
N PRO A 123 -12.28 -2.35 4.57
CA PRO A 123 -11.21 -1.43 4.24
C PRO A 123 -11.56 -0.49 3.07
N ALA A 124 -10.84 0.62 2.97
CA ALA A 124 -10.85 1.48 1.79
C ALA A 124 -10.29 0.78 0.55
N LEU A 125 -9.26 -0.06 0.74
CA LEU A 125 -8.66 -0.91 -0.30
C LEU A 125 -7.90 -2.08 0.31
N VAL A 126 -7.59 -3.06 -0.55
CA VAL A 126 -6.78 -4.25 -0.20
C VAL A 126 -5.60 -4.38 -1.14
N VAL A 127 -4.43 -4.66 -0.58
CA VAL A 127 -3.22 -4.98 -1.37
C VAL A 127 -2.70 -6.34 -0.96
N SER A 128 -2.73 -7.30 -1.88
CA SER A 128 -2.16 -8.63 -1.70
C SER A 128 -0.75 -8.69 -2.30
N ILE A 129 0.22 -9.11 -1.50
CA ILE A 129 1.64 -9.15 -1.87
C ILE A 129 2.01 -10.58 -2.24
N HIS A 130 2.55 -10.74 -3.44
CA HIS A 130 2.95 -12.00 -4.05
C HIS A 130 4.27 -11.89 -4.83
N GLN A 131 4.80 -13.04 -5.22
CA GLN A 131 5.91 -13.16 -6.15
C GLN A 131 5.50 -14.05 -7.31
N ASN A 132 5.88 -13.66 -8.52
CA ASN A 132 5.58 -14.41 -9.73
C ASN A 132 6.62 -15.52 -9.98
N SER A 133 6.27 -16.43 -10.89
CA SER A 133 7.19 -17.44 -11.41
C SER A 133 6.73 -17.87 -12.79
N TYR A 134 7.69 -18.12 -13.67
CA TYR A 134 7.42 -18.57 -15.03
C TYR A 134 8.44 -19.64 -15.43
N HIS A 135 8.12 -20.47 -16.42
CA HIS A 135 8.99 -21.57 -16.83
C HIS A 135 10.27 -21.08 -17.56
N GLU A 136 10.24 -19.89 -18.14
CA GLU A 136 11.37 -19.28 -18.81
C GLU A 136 12.07 -18.28 -17.89
N GLU A 137 13.34 -18.50 -17.60
CA GLU A 137 14.12 -17.72 -16.64
C GLU A 137 14.27 -16.24 -17.03
N TYR A 138 14.26 -15.91 -18.33
CA TYR A 138 14.40 -14.52 -18.79
C TYR A 138 13.18 -13.65 -18.51
N VAL A 139 12.05 -14.24 -18.15
CA VAL A 139 10.82 -13.49 -17.85
C VAL A 139 10.97 -12.78 -16.51
N LYS A 140 10.77 -11.46 -16.52
CA LYS A 140 10.95 -10.59 -15.36
C LYS A 140 10.01 -9.39 -15.36
N GLY A 141 10.06 -8.60 -14.27
CA GLY A 141 9.35 -7.34 -14.08
C GLY A 141 8.11 -7.47 -13.19
N ALA A 142 8.02 -6.62 -12.17
CA ALA A 142 6.87 -6.55 -11.29
C ALA A 142 5.58 -6.20 -12.06
N GLN A 143 4.45 -6.82 -11.67
CA GLN A 143 3.17 -6.63 -12.33
C GLN A 143 2.01 -6.61 -11.35
N VAL A 144 1.07 -5.69 -11.53
CA VAL A 144 -0.13 -5.57 -10.70
C VAL A 144 -1.32 -6.16 -11.42
N PHE A 145 -2.05 -7.04 -10.72
CA PHE A 145 -3.29 -7.66 -11.20
C PHE A 145 -4.50 -7.08 -10.46
N TYR A 146 -5.60 -6.93 -11.19
CA TYR A 146 -6.87 -6.45 -10.66
C TYR A 146 -8.04 -7.27 -11.22
N TYR A 147 -9.20 -7.23 -10.56
CA TYR A 147 -10.40 -7.90 -11.11
C TYR A 147 -10.86 -7.18 -12.38
N ALA A 148 -10.95 -7.92 -13.48
CA ALA A 148 -11.11 -7.36 -14.83
C ALA A 148 -12.31 -6.41 -14.99
N THR A 149 -13.38 -6.60 -14.21
CA THR A 149 -14.60 -5.78 -14.26
C THR A 149 -14.64 -4.65 -13.23
N SER A 150 -13.64 -4.54 -12.34
CA SER A 150 -13.62 -3.52 -11.29
C SER A 150 -12.86 -2.27 -11.75
N THR A 151 -13.58 -1.18 -11.97
CA THR A 151 -12.98 0.12 -12.36
C THR A 151 -12.06 0.66 -11.28
N ASN A 152 -12.49 0.65 -10.01
CA ASN A 152 -11.70 1.17 -8.89
C ASN A 152 -10.41 0.36 -8.67
N SER A 153 -10.49 -0.98 -8.78
CA SER A 153 -9.30 -1.83 -8.70
C SER A 153 -8.35 -1.59 -9.88
N ARG A 154 -8.87 -1.30 -11.08
CA ARG A 154 -8.06 -0.95 -12.24
C ARG A 154 -7.29 0.35 -12.02
N VAL A 155 -7.95 1.41 -11.55
CA VAL A 155 -7.31 2.70 -11.26
C VAL A 155 -6.20 2.53 -10.21
N LEU A 156 -6.48 1.80 -9.13
CA LEU A 156 -5.48 1.46 -8.11
C LEU A 156 -4.30 0.70 -8.71
N ALA A 157 -4.57 -0.32 -9.53
CA ALA A 157 -3.54 -1.14 -10.16
C ALA A 157 -2.64 -0.33 -11.11
N GLU A 158 -3.22 0.56 -11.92
CA GLU A 158 -2.48 1.43 -12.84
C GLU A 158 -1.55 2.38 -12.07
N MET A 159 -2.01 2.96 -10.93
CA MET A 159 -1.20 3.84 -10.09
C MET A 159 -0.04 3.09 -9.42
N LEU A 160 -0.28 1.87 -8.91
CA LEU A 160 0.78 1.04 -8.35
C LEU A 160 1.77 0.60 -9.42
N GLN A 161 1.29 0.17 -10.59
CA GLN A 161 2.14 -0.24 -11.71
C GLN A 161 3.05 0.90 -12.19
N GLU A 162 2.56 2.14 -12.20
CA GLU A 162 3.38 3.31 -12.51
C GLU A 162 4.54 3.44 -11.52
N GLN A 163 4.32 3.28 -10.21
CA GLN A 163 5.38 3.36 -9.20
C GLN A 163 6.38 2.21 -9.34
N LEU A 164 5.92 0.99 -9.63
CA LEU A 164 6.82 -0.15 -9.89
C LEU A 164 7.68 0.06 -11.14
N ARG A 165 7.18 0.73 -12.18
CA ARG A 165 7.98 1.13 -13.35
C ARG A 165 8.99 2.24 -13.03
N ARG A 166 8.70 3.11 -12.05
CA ARG A 166 9.68 4.10 -11.57
C ARG A 166 10.83 3.44 -10.80
N LEU A 167 10.51 2.38 -10.04
CA LEU A 167 11.52 1.58 -9.35
C LEU A 167 12.44 0.85 -10.33
N ASP A 168 11.88 0.30 -11.40
CA ASP A 168 12.61 -0.35 -12.50
C ASP A 168 12.16 0.20 -13.86
N PRO A 169 12.87 1.20 -14.43
CA PRO A 169 12.55 1.77 -15.74
C PRO A 169 12.61 0.79 -16.92
N GLN A 170 13.24 -0.35 -16.74
CA GLN A 170 13.26 -1.42 -17.76
C GLN A 170 12.01 -2.28 -17.73
N ASN A 171 11.22 -2.19 -16.65
CA ASN A 171 9.95 -2.91 -16.54
C ASN A 171 8.91 -2.34 -17.52
N LYS A 172 8.55 -3.12 -18.55
CA LYS A 172 7.56 -2.76 -19.57
C LYS A 172 6.17 -3.33 -19.30
N ARG A 173 5.97 -4.00 -18.12
CA ARG A 173 4.68 -4.57 -17.79
C ARG A 173 3.67 -3.48 -17.46
N GLU A 174 2.42 -3.80 -17.76
CA GLU A 174 1.27 -2.97 -17.45
C GLU A 174 0.37 -3.67 -16.43
N ALA A 175 -0.49 -2.92 -15.75
CA ALA A 175 -1.52 -3.49 -14.91
C ALA A 175 -2.42 -4.40 -15.75
N LYS A 176 -2.76 -5.59 -15.21
CA LYS A 176 -3.46 -6.63 -15.99
C LYS A 176 -4.74 -7.09 -15.29
N GLY A 177 -5.86 -7.07 -16.04
CA GLY A 177 -7.11 -7.66 -15.59
C GLY A 177 -7.00 -9.19 -15.43
N ASN A 178 -7.59 -9.71 -14.36
CA ASN A 178 -7.64 -11.14 -14.07
C ASN A 178 -8.99 -11.49 -13.45
N ASP A 179 -9.60 -12.58 -13.87
CA ASP A 179 -10.90 -13.08 -13.42
C ASP A 179 -10.83 -14.44 -12.69
N SER A 180 -9.62 -14.98 -12.53
CA SER A 180 -9.38 -16.31 -11.95
C SER A 180 -8.91 -16.27 -10.49
N TYR A 181 -8.25 -15.19 -10.05
CA TYR A 181 -7.77 -15.08 -8.66
C TYR A 181 -8.93 -14.93 -7.67
N PHE A 182 -8.96 -15.82 -6.67
CA PHE A 182 -10.07 -15.93 -5.73
C PHE A 182 -10.35 -14.62 -4.98
N LEU A 183 -9.35 -14.00 -4.37
CA LEU A 183 -9.53 -12.76 -3.61
C LEU A 183 -9.97 -11.61 -4.50
N LEU A 184 -9.40 -11.46 -5.72
CA LEU A 184 -9.82 -10.43 -6.66
C LEU A 184 -11.30 -10.55 -7.01
N LYS A 185 -11.79 -11.79 -7.20
CA LYS A 185 -13.17 -12.07 -7.60
C LYS A 185 -14.18 -11.93 -6.46
N LYS A 186 -13.75 -12.23 -5.22
CA LYS A 186 -14.66 -12.32 -4.07
C LYS A 186 -14.72 -11.06 -3.22
N THR A 187 -13.72 -10.22 -3.28
CA THR A 187 -13.66 -8.99 -2.50
C THR A 187 -14.46 -7.87 -3.18
N ALA A 188 -15.40 -7.28 -2.46
CA ALA A 188 -16.22 -6.17 -2.95
C ALA A 188 -15.47 -4.80 -2.97
N LYS A 189 -14.43 -4.67 -2.16
CA LYS A 189 -13.61 -3.47 -2.06
C LYS A 189 -12.57 -3.41 -3.19
N PRO A 190 -12.03 -2.22 -3.52
CA PRO A 190 -10.89 -2.13 -4.42
C PRO A 190 -9.75 -3.02 -3.93
N ILE A 191 -9.34 -3.98 -4.75
CA ILE A 191 -8.30 -4.97 -4.43
C ILE A 191 -7.36 -5.17 -5.60
N VAL A 192 -6.07 -5.29 -5.28
CA VAL A 192 -5.03 -5.64 -6.24
C VAL A 192 -4.12 -6.75 -5.69
N ILE A 193 -3.54 -7.54 -6.60
CA ILE A 193 -2.42 -8.43 -6.32
C ILE A 193 -1.18 -7.83 -6.95
N VAL A 194 -0.15 -7.61 -6.14
CA VAL A 194 1.14 -7.09 -6.57
C VAL A 194 2.13 -8.26 -6.65
N GLU A 195 2.44 -8.68 -7.85
CA GLU A 195 3.52 -9.62 -8.15
C GLU A 195 4.82 -8.81 -8.22
N CYS A 196 5.60 -8.82 -7.14
CA CYS A 196 6.73 -7.92 -6.94
C CYS A 196 7.95 -8.22 -7.81
N GLY A 197 8.02 -9.41 -8.40
CA GLY A 197 9.05 -9.87 -9.33
C GLY A 197 8.96 -11.38 -9.53
N PHE A 198 9.85 -11.94 -10.33
CA PHE A 198 9.84 -13.36 -10.68
C PHE A 198 10.89 -14.13 -9.89
N LEU A 199 10.46 -15.06 -9.05
CA LEU A 199 11.35 -15.98 -8.32
C LEU A 199 12.04 -17.00 -9.23
N SER A 200 11.54 -17.20 -10.46
CA SER A 200 12.18 -17.98 -11.51
C SER A 200 13.31 -17.23 -12.24
N ASN A 201 13.37 -15.91 -12.14
CA ASN A 201 14.45 -15.11 -12.69
C ASN A 201 15.55 -14.91 -11.65
N ARG A 202 16.79 -15.33 -11.96
CA ARG A 202 17.91 -15.31 -11.00
C ARG A 202 18.23 -13.89 -10.50
N GLU A 203 18.22 -12.89 -11.38
CA GLU A 203 18.51 -11.50 -11.01
C GLU A 203 17.45 -10.95 -10.06
N GLU A 204 16.17 -11.18 -10.35
CA GLU A 204 15.07 -10.73 -9.50
C GLU A 204 15.01 -11.51 -8.18
N ALA A 205 15.20 -12.83 -8.19
CA ALA A 205 15.25 -13.65 -6.99
C ALA A 205 16.33 -13.17 -6.01
N GLU A 206 17.53 -12.81 -6.52
CA GLU A 206 18.59 -12.26 -5.66
C GLU A 206 18.25 -10.85 -5.13
N LYS A 207 17.61 -9.98 -5.94
CA LYS A 207 17.14 -8.67 -5.46
C LYS A 207 16.06 -8.81 -4.39
N LEU A 208 15.06 -9.66 -4.63
CA LEU A 208 13.92 -9.91 -3.73
C LEU A 208 14.33 -10.46 -2.36
N LYS A 209 15.49 -11.12 -2.26
CA LYS A 209 16.10 -11.59 -1.04
C LYS A 209 16.61 -10.44 -0.17
N THR A 210 16.92 -9.28 -0.74
CA THR A 210 17.59 -8.20 -0.01
C THR A 210 16.60 -7.27 0.69
N SER A 211 16.89 -6.97 1.96
CA SER A 211 16.13 -6.03 2.78
C SER A 211 15.95 -4.67 2.09
N LEU A 212 17.01 -4.16 1.45
CA LEU A 212 16.97 -2.87 0.76
C LEU A 212 15.99 -2.87 -0.44
N TYR A 213 15.94 -3.94 -1.22
CA TYR A 213 15.05 -4.00 -2.37
C TYR A 213 13.59 -4.20 -1.93
N GLN A 214 13.34 -5.01 -0.91
CA GLN A 214 12.03 -5.18 -0.28
C GLN A 214 11.49 -3.84 0.28
N GLU A 215 12.36 -3.04 0.91
CA GLU A 215 12.00 -1.71 1.39
C GLU A 215 11.65 -0.76 0.22
N LYS A 216 12.43 -0.76 -0.86
CA LYS A 216 12.13 0.02 -2.08
C LYS A 216 10.80 -0.40 -2.70
N LEU A 217 10.50 -1.70 -2.77
CA LEU A 217 9.22 -2.21 -3.25
C LEU A 217 8.07 -1.70 -2.37
N ALA A 218 8.16 -1.89 -1.06
CA ALA A 218 7.15 -1.45 -0.10
C ALA A 218 6.93 0.07 -0.19
N TRP A 219 8.01 0.87 -0.31
CA TRP A 219 7.92 2.32 -0.50
C TRP A 219 7.17 2.69 -1.79
N ASN A 220 7.49 2.06 -2.93
CA ASN A 220 6.81 2.37 -4.18
C ASN A 220 5.34 1.93 -4.17
N ILE A 221 5.01 0.80 -3.55
CA ILE A 221 3.62 0.37 -3.33
C ILE A 221 2.90 1.41 -2.46
N HIS A 222 3.50 1.84 -1.35
CA HIS A 222 2.98 2.90 -0.48
C HIS A 222 2.68 4.18 -1.27
N MET A 223 3.62 4.67 -2.08
CA MET A 223 3.43 5.88 -2.92
C MET A 223 2.25 5.74 -3.88
N GLY A 224 2.05 4.56 -4.47
CA GLY A 224 0.90 4.27 -5.33
C GLY A 224 -0.42 4.29 -4.58
N ILE A 225 -0.46 3.71 -3.38
CA ILE A 225 -1.62 3.73 -2.48
C ILE A 225 -1.97 5.17 -2.10
N MET A 226 -0.98 5.97 -1.65
CA MET A 226 -1.21 7.37 -1.26
C MET A 226 -1.74 8.21 -2.44
N LYS A 227 -1.21 7.99 -3.65
CA LYS A 227 -1.72 8.62 -4.86
C LYS A 227 -3.19 8.29 -5.09
N TYR A 228 -3.58 7.01 -4.99
CA TYR A 228 -4.96 6.55 -5.15
C TYR A 228 -5.90 7.17 -4.10
N LEU A 229 -5.54 7.11 -2.84
CA LEU A 229 -6.34 7.66 -1.75
C LEU A 229 -6.57 9.17 -1.89
N ASN A 230 -5.56 9.91 -2.34
CA ASN A 230 -5.67 11.36 -2.56
C ASN A 230 -6.57 11.70 -3.77
N THR A 231 -6.58 10.88 -4.82
CA THR A 231 -7.46 11.07 -5.99
C THR A 231 -8.91 10.78 -5.63
N ALA A 232 -9.19 9.71 -4.89
CA ALA A 232 -10.53 9.35 -4.45
C ALA A 232 -11.17 10.42 -3.51
N VAL A 233 -10.34 11.16 -2.77
CA VAL A 233 -10.83 12.29 -1.94
C VAL A 233 -11.22 13.50 -2.78
N ALA A 234 -10.48 13.77 -3.85
CA ALA A 234 -10.79 14.90 -4.73
C ALA A 234 -12.14 14.70 -5.46
N GLU A 235 -12.46 13.48 -5.88
CA GLU A 235 -13.73 13.14 -6.54
C GLU A 235 -14.95 13.19 -5.61
N ASN A 236 -14.78 12.94 -4.30
CA ASN A 236 -15.89 13.00 -3.33
C ASN A 236 -16.16 14.40 -2.79
N ASN A 237 -15.34 15.40 -3.13
CA ASN A 237 -15.50 16.80 -2.70
C ASN A 237 -16.00 17.74 -3.82
N VAL A 238 -16.38 17.20 -4.97
CA VAL A 238 -17.01 17.89 -6.11
C VAL A 238 -18.48 17.50 -6.18
#